data_3d2ca2a6aef520227cbe145f310d483f
#
_entry.id   3d2ca2a6aef520227cbe145f310d483f
#
_cell.length_a   1.000
_cell.length_b   1.000
_cell.length_c   1.000
_cell.angle_alpha   90.00
_cell.angle_beta   90.00
_cell.angle_gamma   90.00
#
_symmetry.space_group_name_H-M   'P 1'
#
loop_
_entity.id
_entity.type
_entity.pdbx_description
1 polymer ?
#
loop_
_entity_poly.entity_id
_entity_poly.type
_entity_poly.pdbx_seq_one_letter_code
_entity_poly.pdbx_strand_id
1 'polypeptide(L)'
;VAGGLWFSSKVSEIPQCQLGCCLIGEQAAFTTQTRCKQLSSLYGLEINYRTDINSEASCIASAFPKTKGACVFEEEFQKNCRFVTREECNALEGQQQKVEFHEGFLCSSEELGTICGPSEKTAIFEGKDEIYFLDTCGNKGNIYDADRQNDRQYWDKIIPKAESCGIDDVNGNAGSVSCGNCDYLSGSTGALYDRFKDGSNARPKFGDYVCRNLNCRFEADLNGDGNTNGEGENELFQHGESWCAQSSGVSEIISEDGLTAGKTDSSKENVPGSRYFRLVCYNGDVTIEPCADFRQEICIQSSIETNSGVFRNSACRINKWQDCVVQKRQEDCENFEKRDCKWIEGYSVLKDENKNEAELQDNENKNVKASCIPKYAPGFNFWDEKGDANALCVQASKTCIVKVKKNILGKIRDRSISEVCNDPQFSEDVENCNCLKDSWLEEANNLCIQFGDCGIKENYINDKGFHELDDLSKGR
;
A
#
# COMPACT_ATOMS: atom_id res chain seq x y z
N VAL A 1 7.34 -6.54 -6.63
CA VAL A 1 6.84 -7.58 -5.70
C VAL A 1 5.41 -7.21 -5.38
N ALA A 2 4.43 -8.02 -5.80
CA ALA A 2 3.03 -7.75 -5.48
C ALA A 2 2.86 -7.78 -3.96
N GLY A 3 2.40 -6.68 -3.37
CA GLY A 3 2.06 -6.61 -1.96
C GLY A 3 0.98 -7.64 -1.64
N GLY A 4 1.28 -8.60 -0.75
CA GLY A 4 0.32 -9.59 -0.29
C GLY A 4 -0.36 -9.09 0.98
N LEU A 5 -1.68 -9.25 1.07
CA LEU A 5 -2.39 -9.13 2.34
C LEU A 5 -2.02 -10.31 3.24
N TRP A 6 -1.69 -10.03 4.49
CA TRP A 6 -1.45 -11.09 5.48
C TRP A 6 -2.71 -11.29 6.33
N PHE A 7 -3.12 -12.55 6.46
CA PHE A 7 -4.27 -12.93 7.27
C PHE A 7 -3.83 -13.93 8.34
N SER A 8 -4.33 -13.79 9.55
CA SER A 8 -4.08 -14.74 10.65
C SER A 8 -4.89 -16.05 10.52
N SER A 9 -5.85 -16.07 9.62
CA SER A 9 -6.70 -17.23 9.33
C SER A 9 -6.01 -18.22 8.39
N LYS A 10 -6.49 -19.47 8.38
CA LYS A 10 -6.03 -20.44 7.39
C LYS A 10 -6.37 -19.97 5.98
N VAL A 11 -5.49 -20.23 5.03
CA VAL A 11 -5.67 -19.86 3.61
C VAL A 11 -7.01 -20.31 3.04
N SER A 12 -7.50 -21.48 3.47
CA SER A 12 -8.81 -22.03 3.07
C SER A 12 -10.02 -21.25 3.60
N GLU A 13 -9.83 -20.40 4.58
CA GLU A 13 -10.90 -19.61 5.21
C GLU A 13 -10.94 -18.16 4.68
N ILE A 14 -9.97 -17.79 3.85
CA ILE A 14 -9.84 -16.44 3.28
C ILE A 14 -10.45 -16.46 1.87
N PRO A 15 -11.59 -15.80 1.61
CA PRO A 15 -12.25 -15.84 0.30
C PRO A 15 -11.35 -15.41 -0.86
N GLN A 16 -10.48 -14.43 -0.63
CA GLN A 16 -9.55 -13.91 -1.63
C GLN A 16 -8.42 -14.89 -1.99
N CYS A 17 -8.13 -15.86 -1.12
CA CYS A 17 -7.12 -16.89 -1.33
C CYS A 17 -7.73 -18.20 -1.85
N GLN A 18 -9.06 -18.31 -1.86
CA GLN A 18 -9.72 -19.50 -2.41
C GLN A 18 -9.43 -19.59 -3.91
N LEU A 19 -9.06 -20.79 -4.32
CA LEU A 19 -8.87 -21.11 -5.73
C LEU A 19 -10.22 -21.49 -6.34
N GLY A 20 -10.43 -21.06 -7.55
CA GLY A 20 -11.59 -21.37 -8.38
C GLY A 20 -11.20 -21.42 -9.84
N CYS A 21 -12.13 -21.75 -10.69
CA CYS A 21 -11.91 -21.83 -12.12
C CYS A 21 -12.16 -20.47 -12.79
N CYS A 22 -11.13 -19.91 -13.40
CA CYS A 22 -11.17 -18.72 -14.23
C CYS A 22 -11.26 -19.13 -15.70
N LEU A 23 -12.34 -18.78 -16.37
CA LEU A 23 -12.53 -19.01 -17.80
C LEU A 23 -12.20 -17.73 -18.56
N ILE A 24 -11.24 -17.80 -19.47
CA ILE A 24 -10.68 -16.66 -20.23
C ILE A 24 -10.84 -17.00 -21.71
N GLY A 25 -11.98 -16.64 -22.29
CA GLY A 25 -12.31 -17.10 -23.65
C GLY A 25 -12.38 -18.63 -23.73
N GLU A 26 -11.53 -19.21 -24.58
CA GLU A 26 -11.41 -20.67 -24.75
C GLU A 26 -10.34 -21.29 -23.81
N GLN A 27 -9.80 -20.54 -22.88
CA GLN A 27 -8.79 -21.00 -21.92
C GLN A 27 -9.36 -21.02 -20.50
N ALA A 28 -8.79 -21.85 -19.64
CA ALA A 28 -9.10 -21.87 -18.23
C ALA A 28 -7.84 -21.82 -17.39
N ALA A 29 -7.94 -21.16 -16.23
CA ALA A 29 -6.89 -21.15 -15.23
C ALA A 29 -7.48 -21.39 -13.84
N PHE A 30 -6.94 -22.35 -13.10
CA PHE A 30 -7.36 -22.60 -11.71
C PHE A 30 -6.58 -21.67 -10.79
N THR A 31 -7.20 -20.55 -10.38
CA THR A 31 -6.51 -19.44 -9.69
C THR A 31 -7.47 -18.71 -8.74
N THR A 32 -6.99 -17.63 -8.09
CA THR A 32 -7.84 -16.79 -7.22
C THR A 32 -8.72 -15.84 -8.04
N GLN A 33 -9.82 -15.39 -7.45
CA GLN A 33 -10.74 -14.45 -8.11
C GLN A 33 -10.05 -13.15 -8.55
N THR A 34 -9.19 -12.57 -7.69
CA THR A 34 -8.44 -11.35 -8.03
C THR A 34 -7.51 -11.57 -9.23
N ARG A 35 -6.82 -12.71 -9.27
CA ARG A 35 -5.97 -13.05 -10.41
C ARG A 35 -6.79 -13.28 -11.68
N CYS A 36 -7.98 -13.86 -11.56
CA CYS A 36 -8.92 -14.02 -12.67
C CYS A 36 -9.34 -12.66 -13.24
N LYS A 37 -9.69 -11.69 -12.38
CA LYS A 37 -10.02 -10.32 -12.80
C LYS A 37 -8.88 -9.67 -13.59
N GLN A 38 -7.65 -9.78 -13.07
CA GLN A 38 -6.47 -9.26 -13.77
C GLN A 38 -6.24 -9.88 -15.13
N LEU A 39 -6.35 -11.21 -15.23
CA LEU A 39 -6.18 -11.92 -16.49
C LEU A 39 -7.28 -11.55 -17.51
N SER A 40 -8.56 -11.54 -17.08
CA SER A 40 -9.67 -11.15 -17.94
C SER A 40 -9.52 -9.70 -18.43
N SER A 41 -9.13 -8.77 -17.56
CA SER A 41 -8.86 -7.38 -17.92
C SER A 41 -7.71 -7.24 -18.92
N LEU A 42 -6.62 -7.99 -18.73
CA LEU A 42 -5.47 -8.00 -19.66
C LEU A 42 -5.84 -8.38 -21.09
N TYR A 43 -6.80 -9.30 -21.23
CA TYR A 43 -7.30 -9.77 -22.55
C TYR A 43 -8.55 -9.02 -23.02
N GLY A 44 -9.03 -8.02 -22.27
CA GLY A 44 -10.26 -7.30 -22.60
C GLY A 44 -11.52 -8.17 -22.56
N LEU A 45 -11.53 -9.23 -21.77
CA LEU A 45 -12.59 -10.20 -21.65
C LEU A 45 -13.40 -9.98 -20.38
N GLU A 46 -14.67 -10.34 -20.41
CA GLU A 46 -15.47 -10.40 -19.19
C GLU A 46 -14.94 -11.46 -18.22
N ILE A 47 -15.02 -11.16 -16.93
CA ILE A 47 -14.67 -12.13 -15.90
C ILE A 47 -15.69 -13.28 -15.88
N ASN A 48 -15.19 -14.51 -15.87
CA ASN A 48 -15.96 -15.71 -15.64
C ASN A 48 -15.24 -16.58 -14.62
N TYR A 49 -15.64 -16.45 -13.35
CA TYR A 49 -15.03 -17.12 -12.23
C TYR A 49 -16.00 -18.07 -11.55
N ARG A 50 -15.61 -19.34 -11.40
CA ARG A 50 -16.43 -20.44 -10.88
C ARG A 50 -15.83 -21.00 -9.60
N THR A 51 -16.51 -20.83 -8.48
CA THR A 51 -16.10 -21.37 -7.17
C THR A 51 -16.56 -22.81 -6.93
N ASP A 52 -17.54 -23.28 -7.69
CA ASP A 52 -18.07 -24.64 -7.64
C ASP A 52 -17.11 -25.69 -8.24
N ILE A 53 -16.10 -25.25 -9.00
CA ILE A 53 -15.10 -26.11 -9.62
C ILE A 53 -13.87 -26.18 -8.71
N ASN A 54 -13.62 -27.35 -8.09
CA ASN A 54 -12.64 -27.54 -7.02
C ASN A 54 -11.30 -28.13 -7.48
N SER A 55 -11.13 -28.39 -8.78
CA SER A 55 -9.90 -28.95 -9.31
C SER A 55 -9.49 -28.33 -10.62
N GLU A 56 -8.19 -28.25 -10.87
CA GLU A 56 -7.62 -27.74 -12.10
C GLU A 56 -8.07 -28.54 -13.34
N ALA A 57 -8.15 -29.87 -13.23
CA ALA A 57 -8.60 -30.73 -14.32
C ALA A 57 -10.04 -30.43 -14.72
N SER A 58 -10.95 -30.26 -13.74
CA SER A 58 -12.35 -29.87 -14.00
C SER A 58 -12.44 -28.47 -14.56
N CYS A 59 -11.55 -27.56 -14.17
CA CYS A 59 -11.49 -26.21 -14.69
C CYS A 59 -11.10 -26.21 -16.18
N ILE A 60 -10.06 -26.95 -16.53
CA ILE A 60 -9.62 -27.07 -17.95
C ILE A 60 -10.72 -27.73 -18.80
N ALA A 61 -11.40 -28.74 -18.30
CA ALA A 61 -12.53 -29.37 -18.97
C ALA A 61 -13.71 -28.41 -19.19
N SER A 62 -13.82 -27.34 -18.37
CA SER A 62 -14.87 -26.33 -18.46
C SER A 62 -14.57 -25.21 -19.45
N ALA A 63 -13.37 -25.19 -20.06
CA ALA A 63 -12.93 -24.15 -21.00
C ALA A 63 -13.60 -24.23 -22.38
N PHE A 64 -14.34 -25.29 -22.68
CA PHE A 64 -15.08 -25.37 -23.92
C PHE A 64 -16.21 -24.33 -23.92
N PRO A 65 -16.38 -23.58 -25.04
CA PRO A 65 -17.30 -22.45 -25.09
C PRO A 65 -18.74 -22.94 -24.86
N LYS A 66 -19.23 -22.74 -23.65
CA LYS A 66 -20.63 -22.92 -23.29
C LYS A 66 -21.34 -21.62 -23.62
N THR A 67 -21.61 -21.41 -24.89
CA THR A 67 -22.40 -20.27 -25.36
C THR A 67 -23.74 -20.22 -24.65
N LYS A 68 -24.06 -19.07 -24.04
CA LYS A 68 -25.33 -18.80 -23.40
C LYS A 68 -26.28 -18.15 -24.38
N GLY A 69 -27.55 -18.39 -24.19
CA GLY A 69 -28.60 -17.81 -25.01
C GLY A 69 -30.00 -18.07 -24.44
N ALA A 70 -30.98 -17.62 -25.15
CA ALA A 70 -32.36 -17.82 -24.80
C ALA A 70 -32.79 -19.25 -25.12
N CYS A 71 -33.20 -20.01 -24.11
CA CYS A 71 -33.82 -21.31 -24.23
C CYS A 71 -35.35 -21.13 -24.13
N VAL A 72 -36.03 -21.19 -25.25
CA VAL A 72 -37.48 -20.99 -25.35
C VAL A 72 -38.20 -22.33 -25.31
N PHE A 73 -39.24 -22.41 -24.50
CA PHE A 73 -40.07 -23.60 -24.37
C PHE A 73 -41.54 -23.22 -24.12
N GLU A 74 -42.47 -24.12 -24.45
CA GLU A 74 -43.89 -23.91 -24.23
C GLU A 74 -44.30 -24.52 -22.87
N GLU A 75 -44.98 -23.72 -22.06
CA GLU A 75 -45.59 -24.14 -20.81
C GLU A 75 -46.95 -23.46 -20.67
N GLU A 76 -48.02 -24.23 -20.43
CA GLU A 76 -49.39 -23.71 -20.28
C GLU A 76 -49.85 -22.86 -21.47
N PHE A 77 -49.51 -23.25 -22.70
CA PHE A 77 -49.79 -22.52 -23.96
C PHE A 77 -49.12 -21.15 -24.08
N GLN A 78 -48.10 -20.88 -23.28
CA GLN A 78 -47.29 -19.66 -23.36
C GLN A 78 -45.81 -20.00 -23.64
N LYS A 79 -45.15 -19.14 -24.41
CA LYS A 79 -43.72 -19.27 -24.64
C LYS A 79 -42.96 -18.68 -23.43
N ASN A 80 -42.38 -19.55 -22.63
CA ASN A 80 -41.49 -19.25 -21.59
C ASN A 80 -40.03 -19.25 -22.06
N CYS A 81 -39.10 -18.68 -21.28
CA CYS A 81 -37.69 -18.65 -21.59
C CYS A 81 -36.82 -18.74 -20.36
N ARG A 82 -35.67 -19.42 -20.51
CA ARG A 82 -34.57 -19.43 -19.56
C ARG A 82 -33.28 -19.05 -20.24
N PHE A 83 -32.49 -18.18 -19.61
CA PHE A 83 -31.16 -17.78 -20.11
C PHE A 83 -30.11 -18.75 -19.60
N VAL A 84 -29.73 -19.72 -20.42
CA VAL A 84 -28.87 -20.86 -20.07
C VAL A 84 -27.90 -21.22 -21.20
N THR A 85 -27.02 -22.18 -20.98
CA THR A 85 -26.18 -22.76 -22.03
C THR A 85 -27.00 -23.66 -22.94
N ARG A 86 -26.52 -23.91 -24.17
CA ARG A 86 -27.14 -24.85 -25.11
C ARG A 86 -27.29 -26.24 -24.50
N GLU A 87 -26.32 -26.69 -23.73
CA GLU A 87 -26.32 -28.01 -23.06
C GLU A 87 -27.44 -28.11 -22.02
N GLU A 88 -27.55 -27.05 -21.18
CA GLU A 88 -28.63 -26.95 -20.20
C GLU A 88 -29.99 -26.86 -20.84
N CYS A 89 -30.09 -26.14 -21.96
CA CYS A 89 -31.31 -26.05 -22.75
C CYS A 89 -31.73 -27.43 -23.32
N ASN A 90 -30.80 -28.18 -23.90
CA ASN A 90 -31.06 -29.52 -24.42
C ASN A 90 -31.46 -30.49 -23.30
N ALA A 91 -30.97 -30.32 -22.09
CA ALA A 91 -31.37 -31.12 -20.94
C ALA A 91 -32.85 -30.89 -20.54
N LEU A 92 -33.42 -29.73 -20.86
CA LEU A 92 -34.83 -29.41 -20.64
C LEU A 92 -35.75 -30.11 -21.69
N GLU A 93 -35.24 -30.47 -22.87
CA GLU A 93 -36.00 -31.14 -23.92
C GLU A 93 -36.60 -32.47 -23.46
N GLY A 94 -35.96 -33.19 -22.56
CA GLY A 94 -36.45 -34.42 -21.94
C GLY A 94 -37.61 -34.22 -20.96
N GLN A 95 -37.90 -33.00 -20.54
CA GLN A 95 -38.94 -32.64 -19.57
C GLN A 95 -40.09 -31.86 -20.19
N GLN A 96 -39.90 -31.25 -21.36
CA GLN A 96 -40.86 -30.37 -22.07
C GLN A 96 -40.99 -30.73 -23.53
N GLN A 97 -42.15 -30.52 -24.14
CA GLN A 97 -42.47 -31.06 -25.44
C GLN A 97 -41.74 -30.40 -26.63
N LYS A 98 -41.24 -29.17 -26.49
CA LYS A 98 -40.49 -28.47 -27.53
C LYS A 98 -39.59 -27.40 -26.91
N VAL A 99 -38.33 -27.46 -27.26
CA VAL A 99 -37.30 -26.50 -26.77
C VAL A 99 -36.54 -25.93 -27.96
N GLU A 100 -36.35 -24.59 -28.01
CA GLU A 100 -35.60 -23.91 -29.04
C GLU A 100 -34.48 -23.07 -28.38
N PHE A 101 -33.23 -23.25 -28.81
CA PHE A 101 -32.09 -22.50 -28.29
C PHE A 101 -31.68 -21.41 -29.29
N HIS A 102 -31.67 -20.16 -28.81
CA HIS A 102 -31.28 -18.98 -29.60
C HIS A 102 -29.98 -18.39 -29.00
N GLU A 103 -28.87 -18.66 -29.67
CA GLU A 103 -27.55 -18.22 -29.27
C GLU A 103 -27.41 -16.69 -29.34
N GLY A 104 -26.90 -16.07 -28.28
CA GLY A 104 -26.68 -14.62 -28.21
C GLY A 104 -27.92 -13.76 -27.99
N PHE A 105 -29.12 -14.37 -27.95
CA PHE A 105 -30.37 -13.67 -27.63
C PHE A 105 -30.64 -13.69 -26.13
N LEU A 106 -31.26 -12.61 -25.65
CA LEU A 106 -31.86 -12.53 -24.33
C LEU A 106 -33.31 -13.05 -24.35
N CYS A 107 -33.78 -13.53 -23.21
CA CYS A 107 -35.14 -13.99 -23.05
C CYS A 107 -36.21 -12.89 -23.25
N SER A 108 -35.82 -11.64 -23.05
CA SER A 108 -36.62 -10.43 -23.21
C SER A 108 -36.75 -9.96 -24.67
N SER A 109 -36.12 -10.66 -25.62
CA SER A 109 -36.18 -10.30 -27.04
C SER A 109 -37.60 -10.43 -27.60
N GLU A 110 -38.09 -9.38 -28.28
CA GLU A 110 -39.40 -9.40 -28.93
C GLU A 110 -39.48 -10.42 -30.07
N GLU A 111 -38.34 -10.69 -30.76
CA GLU A 111 -38.28 -11.63 -31.87
C GLU A 111 -38.65 -13.06 -31.43
N LEU A 112 -38.43 -13.40 -30.15
CA LEU A 112 -38.71 -14.73 -29.61
C LEU A 112 -40.18 -14.93 -29.23
N GLY A 113 -40.91 -13.83 -29.01
CA GLY A 113 -42.33 -13.86 -28.66
C GLY A 113 -42.62 -14.53 -27.31
N THR A 114 -41.66 -14.45 -26.36
CA THR A 114 -41.82 -15.01 -25.02
C THR A 114 -42.62 -14.06 -24.13
N ILE A 115 -43.06 -14.55 -22.97
CA ILE A 115 -43.73 -13.72 -21.95
C ILE A 115 -42.73 -12.85 -21.17
N CYS A 116 -41.41 -13.09 -21.33
CA CYS A 116 -40.37 -12.36 -20.63
C CYS A 116 -40.12 -11.02 -21.33
N GLY A 117 -40.08 -9.94 -20.61
CA GLY A 117 -39.87 -8.61 -21.12
C GLY A 117 -38.93 -7.75 -20.23
N PRO A 118 -38.64 -6.53 -20.66
CA PRO A 118 -37.88 -5.59 -19.86
C PRO A 118 -38.43 -5.38 -18.44
N SER A 119 -37.56 -5.21 -17.46
CA SER A 119 -37.97 -4.84 -16.10
C SER A 119 -37.01 -3.83 -15.48
N GLU A 120 -37.41 -3.28 -14.34
CA GLU A 120 -36.57 -2.37 -13.56
C GLU A 120 -35.74 -3.09 -12.47
N LYS A 121 -35.82 -4.43 -12.44
CA LYS A 121 -35.08 -5.23 -11.46
C LYS A 121 -33.65 -5.41 -11.90
N THR A 122 -32.76 -5.39 -10.89
CA THR A 122 -31.32 -5.63 -11.09
C THR A 122 -30.84 -6.76 -10.20
N ALA A 123 -29.68 -7.32 -10.53
CA ALA A 123 -29.00 -8.35 -9.72
C ALA A 123 -27.48 -8.29 -9.94
N ILE A 124 -26.76 -8.88 -9.00
CA ILE A 124 -25.35 -9.21 -9.12
C ILE A 124 -25.19 -10.73 -9.26
N PHE A 125 -24.11 -11.15 -9.91
CA PHE A 125 -23.82 -12.57 -10.12
C PHE A 125 -22.45 -12.91 -9.57
N GLU A 126 -22.31 -14.11 -9.05
CA GLU A 126 -21.06 -14.59 -8.48
C GLU A 126 -19.88 -14.47 -9.46
N GLY A 127 -18.76 -13.93 -9.01
CA GLY A 127 -17.56 -13.73 -9.82
C GLY A 127 -17.63 -12.56 -10.79
N LYS A 128 -18.72 -11.81 -10.82
CA LYS A 128 -18.89 -10.59 -11.61
C LYS A 128 -18.81 -9.35 -10.73
N ASP A 129 -18.31 -8.27 -11.30
CA ASP A 129 -18.29 -6.97 -10.63
C ASP A 129 -19.55 -6.17 -10.97
N GLU A 130 -20.07 -6.37 -12.17
CA GLU A 130 -21.13 -5.59 -12.76
C GLU A 130 -22.50 -5.93 -12.17
N ILE A 131 -23.40 -4.96 -12.25
CA ILE A 131 -24.82 -5.11 -11.96
C ILE A 131 -25.54 -5.35 -13.28
N TYR A 132 -26.44 -6.28 -13.32
CA TYR A 132 -27.18 -6.65 -14.52
C TYR A 132 -28.67 -6.40 -14.33
N PHE A 133 -29.36 -6.02 -15.40
CA PHE A 133 -30.81 -6.10 -15.45
C PHE A 133 -31.28 -7.54 -15.31
N LEU A 134 -32.45 -7.70 -14.73
CA LEU A 134 -33.24 -8.93 -14.81
C LEU A 134 -34.48 -8.65 -15.71
N ASP A 135 -34.88 -9.62 -16.53
CA ASP A 135 -36.16 -9.55 -17.20
C ASP A 135 -37.34 -9.85 -16.25
N THR A 136 -38.58 -9.77 -16.75
CA THR A 136 -39.79 -10.07 -15.95
C THR A 136 -39.85 -11.52 -15.48
N CYS A 137 -39.15 -12.43 -16.14
CA CYS A 137 -39.04 -13.85 -15.77
C CYS A 137 -37.89 -14.12 -14.80
N GLY A 138 -37.07 -13.11 -14.49
CA GLY A 138 -35.89 -13.24 -13.59
C GLY A 138 -34.62 -13.72 -14.30
N ASN A 139 -34.57 -13.74 -15.61
CA ASN A 139 -33.37 -14.08 -16.34
C ASN A 139 -32.40 -12.89 -16.38
N LYS A 140 -31.10 -13.21 -16.48
CA LYS A 140 -30.04 -12.22 -16.64
C LYS A 140 -30.20 -11.48 -17.97
N GLY A 141 -30.25 -10.16 -17.92
CA GLY A 141 -30.16 -9.23 -19.04
C GLY A 141 -28.73 -8.68 -19.24
N ASN A 142 -28.65 -7.54 -19.91
CA ASN A 142 -27.41 -6.79 -20.07
C ASN A 142 -27.01 -6.02 -18.78
N ILE A 143 -25.82 -5.43 -18.77
CA ILE A 143 -25.36 -4.60 -17.66
C ILE A 143 -26.37 -3.47 -17.42
N TYR A 144 -26.62 -3.15 -16.17
CA TYR A 144 -27.53 -2.07 -15.80
C TYR A 144 -27.07 -0.74 -16.40
N ASP A 145 -27.92 -0.19 -17.28
CA ASP A 145 -27.79 1.14 -17.87
C ASP A 145 -29.17 1.80 -17.83
N ALA A 146 -29.35 2.75 -16.92
CA ALA A 146 -30.65 3.38 -16.71
C ALA A 146 -31.17 4.15 -17.94
N ASP A 147 -30.29 4.63 -18.79
CA ASP A 147 -30.67 5.40 -19.98
C ASP A 147 -31.13 4.46 -21.12
N ARG A 148 -30.81 3.17 -21.04
CA ARG A 148 -31.22 2.13 -21.97
C ARG A 148 -32.33 1.21 -21.45
N GLN A 149 -32.93 1.49 -20.34
CA GLN A 149 -34.00 0.70 -19.75
C GLN A 149 -35.19 0.55 -20.71
N ASN A 150 -35.53 1.60 -21.49
CA ASN A 150 -36.60 1.60 -22.49
C ASN A 150 -36.09 1.32 -23.91
N ASP A 151 -34.82 1.05 -24.12
CA ASP A 151 -34.23 0.71 -25.42
C ASP A 151 -34.45 -0.78 -25.69
N ARG A 152 -35.38 -1.07 -26.61
CA ARG A 152 -35.73 -2.46 -26.98
C ARG A 152 -34.53 -3.24 -27.50
N GLN A 153 -33.64 -2.62 -28.28
CA GLN A 153 -32.47 -3.28 -28.82
C GLN A 153 -31.51 -3.73 -27.69
N TYR A 154 -31.50 -3.00 -26.57
CA TYR A 154 -30.74 -3.38 -25.41
C TYR A 154 -31.25 -4.64 -24.71
N TRP A 155 -32.48 -5.02 -24.95
CA TRP A 155 -33.15 -6.21 -24.39
C TRP A 155 -33.24 -7.39 -25.36
N ASP A 156 -32.76 -7.24 -26.61
CA ASP A 156 -32.84 -8.30 -27.62
C ASP A 156 -31.66 -9.26 -27.56
N LYS A 157 -30.43 -8.72 -27.51
CA LYS A 157 -29.20 -9.51 -27.60
C LYS A 157 -28.24 -9.20 -26.49
N ILE A 158 -27.31 -10.15 -26.23
CA ILE A 158 -26.20 -9.94 -25.31
C ILE A 158 -25.30 -8.86 -25.91
N ILE A 159 -25.07 -7.80 -25.13
CA ILE A 159 -24.17 -6.69 -25.49
C ILE A 159 -22.87 -6.87 -24.74
N PRO A 160 -21.70 -6.77 -25.43
CA PRO A 160 -20.38 -6.77 -24.77
C PRO A 160 -20.25 -5.66 -23.73
N LYS A 161 -19.49 -5.92 -22.66
CA LYS A 161 -19.23 -4.95 -21.57
C LYS A 161 -18.78 -3.59 -22.10
N ALA A 162 -17.92 -3.57 -23.12
CA ALA A 162 -17.41 -2.34 -23.73
C ALA A 162 -18.45 -1.50 -24.46
N GLU A 163 -19.59 -2.09 -24.83
CA GLU A 163 -20.69 -1.42 -25.51
C GLU A 163 -21.84 -1.03 -24.58
N SER A 164 -21.73 -1.32 -23.29
CA SER A 164 -22.64 -0.85 -22.25
C SER A 164 -22.26 0.57 -21.80
N CYS A 165 -22.82 1.05 -20.71
CA CYS A 165 -22.39 2.33 -20.15
C CYS A 165 -20.88 2.32 -19.82
N GLY A 166 -20.20 3.46 -20.06
CA GLY A 166 -18.75 3.57 -19.90
C GLY A 166 -18.28 3.31 -18.46
N ILE A 167 -17.05 2.85 -18.34
CA ILE A 167 -16.38 2.74 -17.03
C ILE A 167 -15.70 4.06 -16.75
N ASP A 168 -15.87 4.57 -15.54
CA ASP A 168 -15.04 5.63 -14.99
C ASP A 168 -13.72 5.03 -14.50
N ASP A 169 -12.61 5.41 -15.13
CA ASP A 169 -11.27 4.90 -14.82
C ASP A 169 -10.77 5.32 -13.44
N VAL A 170 -11.39 6.34 -12.83
CA VAL A 170 -10.94 6.87 -11.53
C VAL A 170 -11.41 6.01 -10.36
N ASN A 171 -12.67 5.52 -10.42
CA ASN A 171 -13.27 4.74 -9.34
C ASN A 171 -14.22 3.65 -9.82
N GLY A 172 -14.14 3.25 -11.09
CA GLY A 172 -14.93 2.17 -11.66
C GLY A 172 -16.44 2.38 -11.54
N ASN A 173 -16.95 3.59 -11.73
CA ASN A 173 -18.35 3.99 -11.57
C ASN A 173 -18.91 3.89 -10.14
N ALA A 174 -18.05 3.96 -9.11
CA ALA A 174 -18.51 3.94 -7.73
C ALA A 174 -19.57 5.03 -7.46
N GLY A 175 -20.68 4.64 -6.86
CA GLY A 175 -21.80 5.54 -6.55
C GLY A 175 -22.65 5.96 -7.77
N SER A 176 -22.43 5.38 -8.95
CA SER A 176 -23.24 5.69 -10.14
C SER A 176 -24.69 5.27 -9.93
N VAL A 177 -25.61 6.20 -10.15
CA VAL A 177 -27.05 5.96 -10.05
C VAL A 177 -27.65 5.36 -11.33
N SER A 178 -26.92 5.45 -12.45
CA SER A 178 -27.42 5.09 -13.79
C SER A 178 -26.63 3.99 -14.48
N CYS A 179 -25.42 3.67 -14.03
CA CYS A 179 -24.54 2.69 -14.68
C CYS A 179 -24.09 1.62 -13.68
N GLY A 180 -24.34 0.35 -14.03
CA GLY A 180 -23.93 -0.83 -13.27
C GLY A 180 -22.64 -1.49 -13.78
N ASN A 181 -21.90 -0.82 -14.67
CA ASN A 181 -20.63 -1.31 -15.19
C ASN A 181 -19.50 -1.05 -14.18
N CYS A 182 -19.58 -1.74 -13.04
CA CYS A 182 -18.58 -1.64 -11.98
C CYS A 182 -17.29 -2.35 -12.40
N ASP A 183 -16.15 -1.87 -11.86
CA ASP A 183 -14.84 -2.47 -12.09
C ASP A 183 -14.03 -2.54 -10.79
N TYR A 184 -13.78 -3.76 -10.34
CA TYR A 184 -13.08 -4.02 -9.10
C TYR A 184 -11.65 -3.48 -9.11
N LEU A 185 -10.97 -3.57 -10.25
CA LEU A 185 -9.58 -3.10 -10.36
C LEU A 185 -9.49 -1.57 -10.34
N SER A 186 -10.54 -0.89 -10.80
CA SER A 186 -10.65 0.57 -10.71
C SER A 186 -11.28 1.04 -9.40
N GLY A 187 -11.69 0.14 -8.51
CA GLY A 187 -12.13 0.46 -7.15
C GLY A 187 -13.65 0.43 -6.92
N SER A 188 -14.41 -0.36 -7.67
CA SER A 188 -15.83 -0.57 -7.39
C SER A 188 -16.31 -2.00 -7.64
N THR A 189 -17.39 -2.40 -6.97
CA THR A 189 -18.07 -3.69 -7.20
C THR A 189 -19.56 -3.57 -6.97
N GLY A 190 -20.36 -4.35 -7.70
CA GLY A 190 -21.80 -4.43 -7.51
C GLY A 190 -22.16 -4.89 -6.10
N ALA A 191 -22.97 -4.13 -5.39
CA ALA A 191 -23.43 -4.44 -4.03
C ALA A 191 -24.87 -3.96 -3.82
N LEU A 192 -25.58 -4.57 -2.87
CA LEU A 192 -26.89 -4.08 -2.44
C LEU A 192 -26.71 -2.67 -1.87
N TYR A 193 -27.50 -1.72 -2.33
CA TYR A 193 -27.44 -0.34 -1.89
C TYR A 193 -27.69 -0.21 -0.38
N ASP A 194 -26.78 0.46 0.29
CA ASP A 194 -26.86 0.82 1.70
C ASP A 194 -26.58 2.33 1.84
N ARG A 195 -27.60 3.09 2.28
CA ARG A 195 -27.52 4.55 2.44
C ARG A 195 -26.33 4.99 3.32
N PHE A 196 -25.98 4.20 4.33
CA PHE A 196 -24.91 4.55 5.26
C PHE A 196 -23.52 4.30 4.69
N LYS A 197 -23.38 3.29 3.83
CA LYS A 197 -22.10 2.93 3.18
C LYS A 197 -21.91 3.67 1.86
N ASP A 198 -22.96 3.75 1.06
CA ASP A 198 -22.87 4.24 -0.32
C ASP A 198 -23.26 5.73 -0.45
N GLY A 199 -23.84 6.31 0.62
CA GLY A 199 -24.33 7.68 0.64
C GLY A 199 -25.74 7.85 0.04
N SER A 200 -26.42 8.94 0.40
CA SER A 200 -27.80 9.21 -0.04
C SER A 200 -27.94 9.48 -1.54
N ASN A 201 -26.86 9.95 -2.18
CA ASN A 201 -26.86 10.33 -3.60
C ASN A 201 -26.58 9.15 -4.54
N ALA A 202 -26.13 8.02 -4.01
CA ALA A 202 -25.76 6.83 -4.78
C ALA A 202 -26.95 5.85 -4.97
N ARG A 203 -28.19 6.24 -4.62
CA ARG A 203 -29.35 5.39 -4.81
C ARG A 203 -29.60 5.17 -6.31
N PRO A 204 -29.61 3.91 -6.79
CA PRO A 204 -29.81 3.62 -8.21
C PRO A 204 -31.19 4.10 -8.69
N LYS A 205 -31.29 4.47 -9.97
CA LYS A 205 -32.57 4.84 -10.60
C LYS A 205 -33.54 3.65 -10.65
N PHE A 206 -33.00 2.45 -10.89
CA PHE A 206 -33.75 1.20 -10.97
C PHE A 206 -33.05 0.11 -10.16
N GLY A 207 -33.85 -0.79 -9.59
CA GLY A 207 -33.34 -1.88 -8.75
C GLY A 207 -32.75 -1.42 -7.43
N ASP A 208 -32.00 -2.33 -6.79
CA ASP A 208 -31.50 -2.17 -5.42
C ASP A 208 -29.96 -2.28 -5.33
N TYR A 209 -29.27 -2.36 -6.46
CA TYR A 209 -27.79 -2.56 -6.48
C TYR A 209 -27.09 -1.33 -7.02
N VAL A 210 -25.91 -1.04 -6.47
CA VAL A 210 -25.05 0.09 -6.84
C VAL A 210 -23.60 -0.38 -6.96
N CYS A 211 -22.81 0.27 -7.81
CA CYS A 211 -21.36 0.10 -7.78
C CYS A 211 -20.84 0.71 -6.49
N ARG A 212 -20.54 -0.14 -5.50
CA ARG A 212 -20.01 0.29 -4.22
C ARG A 212 -18.57 0.73 -4.35
N ASN A 213 -18.22 1.86 -3.74
CA ASN A 213 -16.85 2.35 -3.68
C ASN A 213 -16.01 1.43 -2.78
N LEU A 214 -14.88 0.97 -3.31
CA LEU A 214 -13.90 0.16 -2.57
C LEU A 214 -12.68 0.98 -2.15
N ASN A 215 -12.58 2.24 -2.57
CA ASN A 215 -11.53 3.15 -2.14
C ASN A 215 -11.79 3.58 -0.71
N CYS A 216 -10.72 3.80 0.04
CA CYS A 216 -10.78 4.13 1.45
C CYS A 216 -10.52 5.61 1.67
N ARG A 217 -11.31 6.24 2.51
CA ARG A 217 -10.95 7.52 3.11
C ARG A 217 -10.27 7.26 4.43
N PHE A 218 -9.06 7.77 4.58
CA PHE A 218 -8.31 7.69 5.82
C PHE A 218 -8.26 9.08 6.45
N GLU A 219 -8.83 9.19 7.65
CA GLU A 219 -8.80 10.40 8.44
C GLU A 219 -8.20 10.05 9.81
N ALA A 220 -6.97 10.46 10.05
CA ALA A 220 -6.32 10.26 11.32
C ALA A 220 -5.36 11.41 11.60
N ASP A 221 -5.31 11.83 12.85
CA ASP A 221 -4.29 12.76 13.34
C ASP A 221 -2.97 11.99 13.51
N LEU A 222 -2.17 11.97 12.44
CA LEU A 222 -0.91 11.22 12.40
C LEU A 222 0.23 11.99 13.07
N ASN A 223 0.14 13.31 13.13
CA ASN A 223 1.16 14.17 13.72
C ASN A 223 0.88 14.56 15.18
N GLY A 224 -0.32 14.28 15.68
CA GLY A 224 -0.72 14.54 17.06
C GLY A 224 -1.01 16.02 17.36
N ASP A 225 -1.32 16.84 16.33
CA ASP A 225 -1.61 18.27 16.48
C ASP A 225 -3.10 18.57 16.80
N GLY A 226 -3.93 17.55 16.86
CA GLY A 226 -5.35 17.63 17.19
C GLY A 226 -6.27 17.94 16.00
N ASN A 227 -5.76 17.88 14.76
CA ASN A 227 -6.56 17.98 13.54
C ASN A 227 -6.12 16.89 12.52
N THR A 228 -6.86 16.74 11.44
CA THR A 228 -6.62 15.74 10.39
C THR A 228 -6.36 16.40 9.03
N ASN A 229 -5.71 17.56 9.00
CA ASN A 229 -5.44 18.31 7.78
C ASN A 229 -3.97 18.21 7.32
N GLY A 230 -3.16 17.42 8.01
CA GLY A 230 -1.77 17.15 7.64
C GLY A 230 -1.66 16.27 6.39
N GLU A 231 -0.48 16.23 5.82
CA GLU A 231 -0.18 15.38 4.67
C GLU A 231 -0.32 13.90 5.08
N GLY A 232 -1.12 13.14 4.33
CA GLY A 232 -1.44 11.75 4.63
C GLY A 232 -2.54 11.52 5.67
N GLU A 233 -3.10 12.58 6.27
CA GLU A 233 -4.08 12.48 7.37
C GLU A 233 -5.54 12.46 6.91
N ASN A 234 -5.83 13.06 5.77
CA ASN A 234 -7.15 13.04 5.14
C ASN A 234 -6.96 12.80 3.64
N GLU A 235 -6.64 11.59 3.30
CA GLU A 235 -6.40 11.19 1.92
C GLU A 235 -7.35 10.08 1.49
N LEU A 236 -7.60 10.07 0.17
CA LEU A 236 -8.31 8.98 -0.48
C LEU A 236 -7.28 7.99 -1.02
N PHE A 237 -7.33 6.76 -0.55
CA PHE A 237 -6.50 5.66 -1.01
C PHE A 237 -7.30 4.74 -1.93
N GLN A 238 -6.69 4.32 -3.02
CA GLN A 238 -7.31 3.39 -3.95
C GLN A 238 -7.39 2.00 -3.32
N HIS A 239 -8.38 1.23 -3.72
CA HIS A 239 -8.51 -0.15 -3.30
C HIS A 239 -7.23 -0.95 -3.61
N GLY A 240 -6.67 -1.59 -2.59
CA GLY A 240 -5.40 -2.32 -2.68
C GLY A 240 -4.16 -1.50 -2.36
N GLU A 241 -4.26 -0.17 -2.24
CA GLU A 241 -3.14 0.64 -1.76
C GLU A 241 -2.75 0.28 -0.33
N SER A 242 -1.47 0.45 -0.03
CA SER A 242 -0.96 0.32 1.33
C SER A 242 0.13 1.35 1.60
N TRP A 243 0.20 1.82 2.85
CA TRP A 243 1.16 2.83 3.29
C TRP A 243 1.66 2.54 4.70
N CYS A 244 2.72 3.24 5.09
CA CYS A 244 3.37 3.08 6.39
C CYS A 244 2.91 4.14 7.37
N ALA A 245 2.74 3.76 8.64
CA ALA A 245 2.53 4.66 9.77
C ALA A 245 3.30 4.17 11.00
N GLN A 246 3.53 5.06 11.97
CA GLN A 246 4.23 4.75 13.22
C GLN A 246 3.32 4.94 14.43
N SER A 247 3.54 4.17 15.51
CA SER A 247 2.70 4.18 16.72
C SER A 247 2.72 5.49 17.52
N SER A 248 3.67 6.35 17.27
CA SER A 248 3.77 7.67 17.93
C SER A 248 2.90 8.77 17.29
N GLY A 249 2.04 8.41 16.34
CA GLY A 249 1.30 9.39 15.54
C GLY A 249 2.15 10.06 14.46
N VAL A 250 3.38 9.61 14.30
CA VAL A 250 4.34 10.13 13.33
C VAL A 250 4.50 9.10 12.23
N SER A 251 4.21 9.46 11.00
CA SER A 251 4.49 8.62 9.84
C SER A 251 5.84 8.98 9.25
N GLU A 252 6.81 8.09 9.34
CA GLU A 252 7.99 8.14 8.48
C GLU A 252 7.69 7.29 7.24
N ILE A 253 7.42 7.95 6.14
CA ILE A 253 7.25 7.30 4.85
C ILE A 253 8.64 7.20 4.23
N ILE A 254 9.13 5.98 4.11
CA ILE A 254 10.40 5.68 3.44
C ILE A 254 10.07 5.24 2.03
N SER A 255 10.38 6.05 1.02
CA SER A 255 10.28 5.64 -0.38
C SER A 255 11.40 4.68 -0.77
N GLU A 256 11.23 3.92 -1.86
CA GLU A 256 12.23 2.97 -2.38
C GLU A 256 13.57 3.64 -2.72
N ASP A 257 13.56 4.92 -3.05
CA ASP A 257 14.74 5.76 -3.30
C ASP A 257 15.38 6.32 -2.02
N GLY A 258 14.89 5.94 -0.84
CA GLY A 258 15.43 6.34 0.45
C GLY A 258 15.04 7.77 0.87
N LEU A 259 14.16 8.42 0.12
CA LEU A 259 13.66 9.76 0.48
C LEU A 259 12.60 9.62 1.57
N THR A 260 12.80 10.31 2.67
CA THR A 260 11.81 10.47 3.73
C THR A 260 10.84 11.59 3.38
N ALA A 261 9.57 11.26 3.19
CA ALA A 261 8.52 12.26 3.07
C ALA A 261 7.86 12.45 4.46
N GLY A 262 7.96 13.65 4.98
CA GLY A 262 7.35 14.06 6.25
C GLY A 262 8.39 14.53 7.28
N LYS A 263 8.24 15.74 7.78
CA LYS A 263 8.97 16.23 8.95
C LYS A 263 8.25 15.74 10.19
N THR A 264 8.83 14.76 10.84
CA THR A 264 8.38 14.25 12.11
C THR A 264 9.00 15.06 13.25
N ASP A 265 8.30 15.20 14.35
CA ASP A 265 8.90 15.67 15.61
C ASP A 265 9.91 14.62 16.06
N SER A 266 11.19 14.89 15.80
CA SER A 266 12.29 13.98 16.07
C SER A 266 12.39 13.52 17.54
N SER A 267 11.73 14.23 18.46
CA SER A 267 11.68 13.89 19.88
C SER A 267 10.83 12.66 20.20
N LYS A 268 9.97 12.23 19.27
CA LYS A 268 9.04 11.11 19.47
C LYS A 268 9.35 9.88 18.62
N GLU A 269 10.34 9.96 17.74
CA GLU A 269 10.70 8.87 16.84
C GLU A 269 11.43 7.73 17.56
N ASN A 270 11.06 6.51 17.17
CA ASN A 270 11.81 5.30 17.51
C ASN A 270 12.10 5.08 19.01
N VAL A 271 11.20 5.51 19.89
CA VAL A 271 11.31 5.17 21.31
C VAL A 271 11.16 3.66 21.51
N PRO A 272 11.83 3.05 22.49
CA PRO A 272 11.70 1.63 22.79
C PRO A 272 10.24 1.19 22.93
N GLY A 273 9.85 0.14 22.19
CA GLY A 273 8.48 -0.37 22.17
C GLY A 273 7.58 0.23 21.10
N SER A 274 8.03 1.24 20.36
CA SER A 274 7.32 1.74 19.19
C SER A 274 7.30 0.69 18.06
N ARG A 275 6.38 0.86 17.12
CA ARG A 275 6.23 -0.03 15.96
C ARG A 275 5.84 0.78 14.74
N TYR A 276 6.24 0.30 13.60
CA TYR A 276 5.62 0.69 12.35
C TYR A 276 4.34 -0.10 12.13
N PHE A 277 3.42 0.48 11.42
CA PHE A 277 2.19 -0.16 10.97
C PHE A 277 2.15 -0.05 9.45
N ARG A 278 1.68 -1.13 8.85
CA ARG A 278 1.24 -1.15 7.47
C ARG A 278 -0.26 -0.96 7.46
N LEU A 279 -0.72 0.08 6.81
CA LEU A 279 -2.14 0.31 6.57
C LEU A 279 -2.48 -0.14 5.16
N VAL A 280 -3.63 -0.76 5.00
CA VAL A 280 -4.07 -1.31 3.71
C VAL A 280 -5.51 -0.91 3.47
N CYS A 281 -5.77 -0.29 2.33
CA CYS A 281 -7.13 -0.05 1.86
C CYS A 281 -7.70 -1.33 1.24
N TYR A 282 -8.76 -1.87 1.83
CA TYR A 282 -9.39 -3.08 1.34
C TYR A 282 -10.91 -3.02 1.46
N ASN A 283 -11.62 -3.12 0.33
CA ASN A 283 -13.09 -3.09 0.27
C ASN A 283 -13.74 -1.88 0.96
N GLY A 284 -13.13 -0.71 0.88
CA GLY A 284 -13.62 0.52 1.48
C GLY A 284 -13.21 0.73 2.94
N ASP A 285 -12.57 -0.25 3.56
CA ASP A 285 -12.09 -0.19 4.94
C ASP A 285 -10.56 -0.18 5.00
N VAL A 286 -10.00 0.57 5.97
CA VAL A 286 -8.56 0.57 6.24
C VAL A 286 -8.26 -0.49 7.28
N THR A 287 -7.45 -1.47 6.92
CA THR A 287 -6.93 -2.48 7.85
C THR A 287 -5.54 -2.07 8.33
N ILE A 288 -5.26 -2.29 9.61
CA ILE A 288 -4.00 -1.93 10.28
C ILE A 288 -3.25 -3.21 10.63
N GLU A 289 -2.08 -3.39 10.04
CA GLU A 289 -1.18 -4.52 10.29
C GLU A 289 0.07 -4.04 11.03
N PRO A 290 0.31 -4.47 12.27
CA PRO A 290 1.53 -4.09 12.98
C PRO A 290 2.74 -4.83 12.43
N CYS A 291 3.82 -4.10 12.15
CA CYS A 291 5.15 -4.69 12.01
C CYS A 291 5.65 -5.16 13.39
N ALA A 292 6.76 -5.88 13.44
CA ALA A 292 7.43 -6.18 14.70
C ALA A 292 8.00 -4.90 15.35
N ASP A 293 8.66 -5.03 16.50
CA ASP A 293 9.34 -3.91 17.15
C ASP A 293 10.21 -3.16 16.13
N PHE A 294 10.21 -1.81 16.15
CA PHE A 294 10.91 -0.97 15.17
C PHE A 294 12.40 -1.31 14.99
N ARG A 295 13.01 -1.94 15.98
CA ARG A 295 14.40 -2.40 15.93
C ARG A 295 14.59 -3.66 15.09
N GLN A 296 13.52 -4.43 14.88
CA GLN A 296 13.52 -5.69 14.13
C GLN A 296 12.95 -5.52 12.74
N GLU A 297 11.84 -4.79 12.62
CA GLU A 297 11.18 -4.54 11.35
C GLU A 297 10.88 -3.07 11.15
N ILE A 298 11.09 -2.64 9.93
CA ILE A 298 10.70 -1.31 9.44
C ILE A 298 9.62 -1.46 8.38
N CYS A 299 8.80 -0.44 8.23
CA CYS A 299 7.86 -0.35 7.12
C CYS A 299 8.50 0.44 5.98
N ILE A 300 8.56 -0.17 4.79
CA ILE A 300 9.01 0.49 3.57
C ILE A 300 7.84 0.74 2.65
N GLN A 301 7.87 1.82 1.90
CA GLN A 301 6.84 2.22 0.98
C GLN A 301 7.44 2.59 -0.37
N SER A 302 6.76 2.18 -1.44
CA SER A 302 7.01 2.60 -2.80
C SER A 302 5.75 3.17 -3.43
N SER A 303 5.88 3.94 -4.49
CA SER A 303 4.76 4.48 -5.25
C SER A 303 4.96 4.27 -6.74
N ILE A 304 3.86 4.02 -7.44
CA ILE A 304 3.83 3.85 -8.89
C ILE A 304 2.81 4.85 -9.43
N GLU A 305 3.16 5.61 -10.43
CA GLU A 305 2.21 6.45 -11.15
C GLU A 305 1.34 5.57 -12.05
N THR A 306 0.03 5.71 -11.91
CA THR A 306 -0.98 5.04 -12.72
C THR A 306 -1.85 6.07 -13.42
N ASN A 307 -2.68 5.64 -14.36
CA ASN A 307 -3.66 6.53 -15.01
C ASN A 307 -4.66 7.13 -14.00
N SER A 308 -4.90 6.44 -12.90
CA SER A 308 -5.81 6.85 -11.81
C SER A 308 -5.13 7.65 -10.70
N GLY A 309 -3.85 8.02 -10.87
CA GLY A 309 -3.05 8.74 -9.88
C GLY A 309 -1.91 7.89 -9.31
N VAL A 310 -1.36 8.32 -8.18
CA VAL A 310 -0.29 7.61 -7.48
C VAL A 310 -0.87 6.40 -6.74
N PHE A 311 -0.33 5.22 -6.98
CA PHE A 311 -0.65 3.99 -6.25
C PHE A 311 0.51 3.63 -5.33
N ARG A 312 0.25 3.56 -4.02
CA ARG A 312 1.25 3.29 -2.99
C ARG A 312 1.23 1.81 -2.61
N ASN A 313 2.42 1.27 -2.37
CA ASN A 313 2.59 -0.09 -1.88
C ASN A 313 3.60 -0.11 -0.74
N SER A 314 3.27 -0.77 0.35
CA SER A 314 4.12 -0.85 1.53
C SER A 314 4.30 -2.29 2.02
N ALA A 315 5.39 -2.51 2.75
CA ALA A 315 5.66 -3.81 3.37
C ALA A 315 6.48 -3.64 4.65
N CYS A 316 6.17 -4.45 5.66
CA CYS A 316 7.09 -4.65 6.78
C CYS A 316 8.26 -5.51 6.31
N ARG A 317 9.48 -5.11 6.60
CA ARG A 317 10.67 -5.90 6.33
C ARG A 317 11.69 -5.80 7.46
N ILE A 318 12.54 -6.80 7.55
CA ILE A 318 13.60 -6.86 8.56
C ILE A 318 14.55 -5.66 8.38
N ASN A 319 14.91 -5.02 9.50
CA ASN A 319 15.94 -4.00 9.59
C ASN A 319 17.30 -4.59 9.21
N LYS A 320 17.94 -4.06 8.18
CA LYS A 320 19.20 -4.57 7.61
C LYS A 320 20.38 -3.76 8.16
N TRP A 321 20.69 -3.90 9.42
CA TRP A 321 21.72 -3.12 10.13
C TRP A 321 23.09 -3.82 10.24
N GLN A 322 23.16 -5.14 10.00
CA GLN A 322 24.27 -6.01 10.43
C GLN A 322 25.63 -5.63 9.89
N ASP A 323 25.69 -5.01 8.72
CA ASP A 323 26.95 -4.64 8.08
C ASP A 323 27.21 -3.13 8.02
N CYS A 324 26.44 -2.32 8.77
CA CYS A 324 26.61 -0.86 8.76
C CYS A 324 28.03 -0.45 9.16
N VAL A 325 28.47 -0.86 10.36
CA VAL A 325 29.70 -0.34 10.97
C VAL A 325 31.00 -0.69 10.23
N VAL A 326 30.96 -1.63 9.32
CA VAL A 326 32.12 -2.04 8.51
C VAL A 326 32.26 -1.27 7.19
N GLN A 327 31.27 -0.47 6.83
CA GLN A 327 31.29 0.30 5.58
C GLN A 327 32.32 1.42 5.66
N LYS A 328 33.08 1.60 4.59
CA LYS A 328 34.17 2.59 4.50
C LYS A 328 33.89 3.73 3.53
N ARG A 329 32.78 3.66 2.80
CA ARG A 329 32.37 4.67 1.83
C ARG A 329 30.95 5.08 2.12
N GLN A 330 30.65 6.35 1.98
CA GLN A 330 29.31 6.89 2.18
C GLN A 330 28.30 6.26 1.23
N GLU A 331 28.63 6.14 -0.06
CA GLU A 331 27.77 5.50 -1.07
C GLU A 331 27.38 4.05 -0.68
N ASP A 332 28.34 3.29 -0.13
CA ASP A 332 28.06 1.93 0.33
C ASP A 332 27.22 1.94 1.60
N CYS A 333 27.44 2.88 2.49
CA CYS A 333 26.71 3.04 3.74
C CYS A 333 25.23 3.35 3.50
N GLU A 334 24.96 4.30 2.61
CA GLU A 334 23.60 4.80 2.33
C GLU A 334 22.87 4.01 1.24
N ASN A 335 23.39 2.85 0.83
CA ASN A 335 22.74 1.97 -0.11
C ASN A 335 21.57 1.24 0.53
N PHE A 336 20.39 1.84 0.45
CA PHE A 336 19.14 1.37 1.09
C PHE A 336 18.63 0.02 0.53
N GLU A 337 19.00 -0.37 -0.68
CA GLU A 337 18.66 -1.70 -1.22
C GLU A 337 19.33 -2.82 -0.41
N LYS A 338 20.55 -2.54 0.07
CA LYS A 338 21.36 -3.53 0.79
C LYS A 338 21.23 -3.42 2.30
N ARG A 339 21.11 -2.19 2.82
CA ARG A 339 21.19 -1.94 4.26
C ARG A 339 20.41 -0.72 4.72
N ASP A 340 20.09 -0.67 6.01
CA ASP A 340 19.41 0.43 6.68
C ASP A 340 20.41 1.18 7.55
N CYS A 341 21.32 1.86 6.90
CA CYS A 341 22.39 2.59 7.55
C CYS A 341 22.32 4.08 7.22
N LYS A 342 22.98 4.88 8.04
CA LYS A 342 23.20 6.31 7.80
C LYS A 342 24.66 6.68 8.04
N TRP A 343 25.10 7.71 7.33
CA TRP A 343 26.43 8.26 7.43
C TRP A 343 26.46 9.41 8.42
N ILE A 344 27.39 9.38 9.38
CA ILE A 344 27.61 10.46 10.35
C ILE A 344 29.07 10.86 10.30
N GLU A 345 29.32 12.13 10.02
CA GLU A 345 30.63 12.72 10.05
C GLU A 345 31.04 13.17 11.45
N GLY A 346 32.35 13.39 11.67
CA GLY A 346 32.92 13.94 12.90
C GLY A 346 33.88 13.01 13.57
N TYR A 347 33.69 11.69 13.53
CA TYR A 347 34.61 10.68 14.04
C TYR A 347 34.31 9.29 13.44
N SER A 348 35.31 8.40 13.59
CA SER A 348 35.18 7.05 13.04
C SER A 348 35.18 5.99 14.15
N VAL A 349 34.20 5.09 14.09
CA VAL A 349 34.19 3.88 14.93
C VAL A 349 35.27 2.92 14.49
N LEU A 350 35.59 2.89 13.20
CA LEU A 350 36.65 2.07 12.65
C LEU A 350 38.01 2.59 13.06
N LYS A 351 38.97 1.69 13.24
CA LYS A 351 40.35 2.00 13.56
C LYS A 351 41.24 1.61 12.39
N ASP A 352 42.30 2.43 12.18
CA ASP A 352 43.40 2.11 11.27
C ASP A 352 44.36 1.08 11.90
N GLU A 353 45.38 0.69 11.17
CA GLU A 353 46.42 -0.25 11.60
C GLU A 353 47.16 0.25 12.85
N ASN A 354 47.21 1.57 13.08
CA ASN A 354 47.84 2.21 14.22
C ASN A 354 46.90 2.43 15.42
N LYS A 355 45.66 1.89 15.35
CA LYS A 355 44.60 2.06 16.33
C LYS A 355 44.04 3.50 16.46
N ASN A 356 44.32 4.37 15.50
CA ASN A 356 43.69 5.68 15.39
C ASN A 356 42.34 5.57 14.72
N GLU A 357 41.54 6.63 14.80
CA GLU A 357 40.27 6.70 14.05
C GLU A 357 40.59 6.68 12.54
N ALA A 358 39.97 5.72 11.82
CA ALA A 358 40.16 5.58 10.39
C ALA A 358 39.49 6.73 9.61
N GLU A 359 40.12 7.18 8.55
CA GLU A 359 39.48 8.07 7.58
C GLU A 359 38.69 7.25 6.59
N LEU A 360 37.48 7.70 6.28
CA LEU A 360 36.53 7.06 5.38
C LEU A 360 36.26 7.98 4.18
N GLN A 361 35.72 7.46 3.10
CA GLN A 361 35.41 8.25 1.90
C GLN A 361 33.96 8.73 1.88
N ASP A 362 33.77 10.05 1.73
CA ASP A 362 32.46 10.66 1.46
C ASP A 362 32.04 10.51 -0.01
N ASN A 363 30.87 11.01 -0.36
CA ASN A 363 30.35 10.97 -1.74
C ASN A 363 31.14 11.85 -2.72
N GLU A 364 31.98 12.77 -2.24
CA GLU A 364 32.91 13.57 -3.04
C GLU A 364 34.29 12.93 -3.16
N ASN A 365 34.47 11.70 -2.65
CA ASN A 365 35.75 10.97 -2.56
C ASN A 365 36.79 11.67 -1.67
N LYS A 366 36.38 12.49 -0.74
CA LYS A 366 37.24 13.08 0.27
C LYS A 366 37.43 12.12 1.44
N ASN A 367 38.62 12.10 2.02
CA ASN A 367 38.86 11.36 3.26
C ASN A 367 38.35 12.17 4.44
N VAL A 368 37.36 11.64 5.15
CA VAL A 368 36.72 12.27 6.29
C VAL A 368 36.69 11.32 7.47
N LYS A 369 36.67 11.86 8.69
CA LYS A 369 36.33 11.07 9.87
C LYS A 369 34.81 10.93 9.92
N ALA A 370 34.34 9.73 9.69
CA ALA A 370 32.92 9.43 9.68
C ALA A 370 32.65 8.00 10.16
N SER A 371 31.40 7.69 10.41
CA SER A 371 30.93 6.36 10.76
C SER A 371 29.67 6.03 9.98
N CYS A 372 29.59 4.79 9.52
CA CYS A 372 28.34 4.23 9.06
C CYS A 372 27.66 3.51 10.22
N ILE A 373 26.47 3.92 10.58
CA ILE A 373 25.74 3.38 11.72
C ILE A 373 24.33 2.92 11.32
N PRO A 374 23.69 2.03 12.07
CA PRO A 374 22.29 1.71 11.83
C PRO A 374 21.40 2.96 11.82
N LYS A 375 20.56 3.10 10.80
CA LYS A 375 19.57 4.18 10.72
C LYS A 375 18.49 4.01 11.80
N TYR A 376 18.12 2.75 12.05
CA TYR A 376 17.18 2.35 13.10
C TYR A 376 17.92 1.53 14.13
N ALA A 377 17.64 1.77 15.40
CA ALA A 377 18.31 1.05 16.49
C ALA A 377 18.08 -0.46 16.32
N PRO A 378 19.17 -1.25 16.34
CA PRO A 378 19.03 -2.70 16.23
C PRO A 378 18.37 -3.28 17.48
N GLY A 379 17.74 -4.45 17.34
CA GLY A 379 17.16 -5.19 18.46
C GLY A 379 18.19 -5.78 19.41
N PHE A 380 17.73 -6.57 20.38
CA PHE A 380 18.58 -7.16 21.43
C PHE A 380 19.74 -8.00 20.89
N ASN A 381 19.61 -8.64 19.74
CA ASN A 381 20.69 -9.41 19.12
C ASN A 381 21.94 -8.59 18.80
N PHE A 382 21.78 -7.27 18.66
CA PHE A 382 22.91 -6.37 18.43
C PHE A 382 23.84 -6.29 19.65
N TRP A 383 23.31 -6.42 20.86
CA TRP A 383 24.07 -6.34 22.11
C TRP A 383 24.92 -7.59 22.37
N ASP A 384 24.54 -8.70 21.75
CA ASP A 384 25.22 -10.00 21.94
C ASP A 384 26.40 -10.21 20.98
N GLU A 385 26.52 -9.39 19.91
CA GLU A 385 27.53 -9.56 18.87
C GLU A 385 28.71 -8.59 19.01
N LYS A 386 29.88 -9.14 19.28
CA LYS A 386 31.26 -8.67 18.96
C LYS A 386 31.65 -7.21 19.24
N GLY A 387 30.99 -6.48 20.11
CA GLY A 387 31.46 -5.16 20.51
C GLY A 387 30.97 -3.98 19.69
N ASP A 388 30.17 -4.22 18.64
CA ASP A 388 29.63 -3.17 17.78
C ASP A 388 28.65 -2.27 18.55
N ALA A 389 27.84 -2.84 19.44
CA ALA A 389 26.98 -2.09 20.34
C ALA A 389 27.78 -1.16 21.26
N ASN A 390 28.87 -1.66 21.83
CA ASN A 390 29.77 -0.83 22.64
C ASN A 390 30.37 0.34 21.84
N ALA A 391 30.75 0.11 20.60
CA ALA A 391 31.27 1.17 19.74
C ALA A 391 30.22 2.24 19.46
N LEU A 392 28.97 1.85 19.19
CA LEU A 392 27.86 2.78 18.98
C LEU A 392 27.45 3.51 20.25
N CYS A 393 27.42 2.84 21.43
CA CYS A 393 27.18 3.48 22.70
C CYS A 393 28.27 4.49 23.07
N VAL A 394 29.53 4.15 22.82
CA VAL A 394 30.67 5.09 22.99
C VAL A 394 30.46 6.28 22.06
N GLN A 395 29.98 6.06 20.86
CA GLN A 395 29.67 7.11 19.89
C GLN A 395 28.55 8.03 20.38
N ALA A 396 27.43 7.49 20.77
CA ALA A 396 26.29 8.22 21.30
C ALA A 396 26.64 9.00 22.57
N SER A 397 27.58 8.48 23.38
CA SER A 397 28.05 9.09 24.64
C SER A 397 29.26 10.01 24.47
N LYS A 398 29.78 10.14 23.23
CA LYS A 398 31.05 10.87 23.03
C LYS A 398 30.82 12.36 23.23
N THR A 399 31.57 12.93 24.18
CA THR A 399 31.54 14.37 24.40
C THR A 399 32.22 15.09 23.25
N CYS A 400 31.53 16.04 22.65
CA CYS A 400 32.11 16.90 21.64
C CYS A 400 33.17 17.80 22.25
N ILE A 401 34.44 17.61 21.91
CA ILE A 401 35.55 18.46 22.35
C ILE A 401 35.98 19.31 21.16
N VAL A 402 35.67 20.58 21.22
CA VAL A 402 36.16 21.58 20.27
C VAL A 402 37.49 22.12 20.75
N LYS A 403 38.55 21.89 19.99
CA LYS A 403 39.88 22.45 20.28
C LYS A 403 40.02 23.76 19.52
N VAL A 404 40.18 24.85 20.23
CA VAL A 404 40.43 26.18 19.66
C VAL A 404 41.91 26.54 19.85
N LYS A 405 42.57 26.88 18.75
CA LYS A 405 43.94 27.42 18.85
C LYS A 405 43.89 28.84 19.40
N LYS A 406 44.65 29.09 20.47
CA LYS A 406 44.86 30.43 21.04
C LYS A 406 45.91 31.16 20.23
N ASN A 407 45.69 32.44 19.92
CA ASN A 407 46.74 33.27 19.35
C ASN A 407 47.88 33.54 20.39
N ILE A 408 49.04 34.05 19.94
CA ILE A 408 50.23 34.28 20.71
C ILE A 408 49.99 35.15 21.98
N LEU A 409 48.88 35.89 22.02
CA LEU A 409 48.48 36.75 23.14
C LEU A 409 47.48 36.06 24.10
N GLY A 410 47.16 34.78 23.89
CA GLY A 410 46.31 33.98 24.80
C GLY A 410 44.84 34.38 24.82
N LYS A 411 44.40 35.28 23.96
CA LYS A 411 43.00 35.69 23.83
C LYS A 411 42.32 34.86 22.76
N ILE A 412 41.31 34.14 23.17
CA ILE A 412 40.23 33.73 22.25
C ILE A 412 39.49 35.02 21.90
N ARG A 413 39.38 35.36 20.62
CA ARG A 413 38.56 36.52 20.22
C ARG A 413 37.13 36.31 20.75
N ASP A 414 36.49 37.40 21.15
CA ASP A 414 35.09 37.47 21.67
C ASP A 414 34.00 36.97 20.71
N ARG A 415 34.26 35.98 19.87
CA ARG A 415 33.30 35.34 19.02
C ARG A 415 32.89 33.99 19.60
N SER A 416 31.62 33.68 19.52
CA SER A 416 31.11 32.35 19.91
C SER A 416 31.80 31.27 19.07
N ILE A 417 31.99 30.09 19.64
CA ILE A 417 32.59 28.94 18.93
C ILE A 417 31.81 28.61 17.69
N SER A 418 30.47 28.75 17.73
CA SER A 418 29.57 28.60 16.59
C SER A 418 29.87 29.58 15.43
N GLU A 419 30.15 30.85 15.72
CA GLU A 419 30.53 31.82 14.71
C GLU A 419 31.92 31.52 14.10
N VAL A 420 32.83 30.98 14.87
CA VAL A 420 34.16 30.58 14.39
C VAL A 420 34.07 29.36 13.48
N CYS A 421 33.24 28.39 13.79
CA CYS A 421 33.03 27.21 12.99
C CYS A 421 32.30 27.48 11.66
N ASN A 422 31.48 28.53 11.61
CA ASN A 422 30.76 28.91 10.42
C ASN A 422 31.53 29.89 9.51
N ASP A 423 32.70 30.37 9.96
CA ASP A 423 33.52 31.31 9.17
C ASP A 423 34.60 30.55 8.39
N PRO A 424 34.56 30.55 7.03
CA PRO A 424 35.55 29.83 6.20
C PRO A 424 37.02 30.22 6.47
N GLN A 425 37.26 31.42 6.95
CA GLN A 425 38.62 31.89 7.26
C GLN A 425 39.22 31.27 8.55
N PHE A 426 38.36 30.72 9.41
CA PHE A 426 38.78 30.20 10.74
C PHE A 426 38.48 28.72 10.90
N SER A 427 37.79 28.07 9.95
CA SER A 427 37.43 26.66 10.01
C SER A 427 38.65 25.73 10.08
N GLU A 428 39.81 26.15 9.56
CA GLU A 428 41.08 25.40 9.64
C GLU A 428 41.71 25.42 11.05
N ASP A 429 41.33 26.39 11.88
CA ASP A 429 41.86 26.56 13.24
C ASP A 429 41.05 25.84 14.30
N VAL A 430 39.90 25.27 13.96
CA VAL A 430 38.98 24.60 14.89
C VAL A 430 38.74 23.15 14.43
N GLU A 431 39.17 22.21 15.24
CA GLU A 431 38.90 20.80 15.03
C GLU A 431 37.47 20.45 15.52
N ASN A 432 36.76 19.58 14.77
CA ASN A 432 35.45 19.02 15.13
C ASN A 432 34.26 20.00 15.12
N CYS A 433 34.26 20.98 14.26
CA CYS A 433 33.09 21.90 14.10
C CYS A 433 31.76 21.21 13.81
N ASN A 434 31.77 20.01 13.21
CA ASN A 434 30.54 19.28 12.91
C ASN A 434 29.72 18.95 14.16
N CYS A 435 30.37 18.76 15.32
CA CYS A 435 29.66 18.47 16.57
C CYS A 435 28.96 19.70 17.20
N LEU A 436 29.12 20.86 16.61
CA LEU A 436 28.40 22.08 16.99
C LEU A 436 27.14 22.30 16.15
N LYS A 437 26.88 21.46 15.13
CA LYS A 437 25.66 21.51 14.37
C LYS A 437 24.53 20.93 15.20
N ASP A 438 23.40 21.63 15.20
CA ASP A 438 22.18 21.15 15.89
C ASP A 438 21.80 19.74 15.42
N SER A 439 21.91 19.46 14.13
CA SER A 439 21.66 18.14 13.55
C SER A 439 22.54 17.02 14.18
N TRP A 440 23.79 17.30 14.50
CA TRP A 440 24.68 16.31 15.13
C TRP A 440 24.24 15.98 16.57
N LEU A 441 23.86 17.03 17.32
CA LEU A 441 23.35 16.87 18.68
C LEU A 441 22.04 16.11 18.72
N GLU A 442 21.13 16.42 17.81
CA GLU A 442 19.86 15.71 17.64
C GLU A 442 20.10 14.25 17.30
N GLU A 443 20.98 13.93 16.35
CA GLU A 443 21.31 12.57 16.00
C GLU A 443 21.96 11.77 17.12
N ALA A 444 22.89 12.39 17.87
CA ALA A 444 23.51 11.74 19.02
C ALA A 444 22.49 11.46 20.13
N ASN A 445 21.55 12.39 20.34
CA ASN A 445 20.48 12.24 21.32
C ASN A 445 19.51 11.13 20.90
N ASN A 446 19.09 11.12 19.64
CA ASN A 446 18.22 10.09 19.08
C ASN A 446 18.84 8.69 19.15
N LEU A 447 20.15 8.58 18.89
CA LEU A 447 20.87 7.32 19.08
C LEU A 447 20.82 6.85 20.53
N CYS A 448 21.07 7.74 21.50
CA CYS A 448 20.96 7.39 22.92
C CYS A 448 19.56 6.91 23.30
N ILE A 449 18.51 7.59 22.82
CA ILE A 449 17.12 7.22 23.07
C ILE A 449 16.80 5.85 22.44
N GLN A 450 17.22 5.63 21.21
CA GLN A 450 16.96 4.39 20.47
C GLN A 450 17.65 3.17 21.08
N PHE A 451 18.87 3.33 21.57
CA PHE A 451 19.62 2.25 22.21
C PHE A 451 19.20 2.00 23.67
N GLY A 452 18.40 2.89 24.23
CA GLY A 452 18.11 2.90 25.65
C GLY A 452 19.30 3.44 26.45
N ASP A 453 19.52 2.97 27.67
CA ASP A 453 20.65 3.38 28.50
C ASP A 453 21.95 2.78 27.94
N CYS A 454 22.83 3.66 27.43
CA CYS A 454 24.16 3.30 26.94
C CYS A 454 25.20 3.21 28.04
N GLY A 455 24.84 3.08 29.30
CA GLY A 455 25.73 2.91 30.43
C GLY A 455 25.69 4.08 31.44
N ILE A 456 26.82 4.39 32.09
CA ILE A 456 26.94 5.31 33.25
C ILE A 456 26.55 6.77 32.91
N LYS A 457 26.46 7.14 31.63
CA LYS A 457 26.04 8.47 31.22
C LYS A 457 24.54 8.43 30.94
N GLU A 458 23.83 9.23 31.69
CA GLU A 458 22.40 9.40 31.59
C GLU A 458 22.00 9.84 30.19
N ASN A 459 20.88 9.32 29.71
CA ASN A 459 20.20 9.82 28.51
C ASN A 459 19.88 11.29 28.74
N TYR A 460 20.05 12.08 27.69
CA TYR A 460 19.76 13.50 27.75
C TYR A 460 18.27 13.75 27.89
N ILE A 461 17.96 14.73 28.74
CA ILE A 461 16.60 15.01 29.20
C ILE A 461 15.94 16.12 28.39
N ASN A 462 16.62 16.72 27.41
CA ASN A 462 16.02 17.78 26.60
C ASN A 462 16.16 17.54 25.10
N ASP A 463 15.29 18.20 24.35
CA ASP A 463 15.09 18.03 22.91
C ASP A 463 16.32 18.38 22.06
N LYS A 464 17.34 19.00 22.61
CA LYS A 464 18.51 19.48 21.89
C LYS A 464 19.83 18.81 22.36
N GLY A 465 19.74 17.76 23.16
CA GLY A 465 20.93 17.11 23.73
C GLY A 465 21.61 17.95 24.81
N PHE A 466 22.82 17.58 25.14
CA PHE A 466 23.53 18.16 26.26
C PHE A 466 24.17 19.50 25.91
N HIS A 467 23.72 20.60 26.52
CA HIS A 467 24.24 21.94 26.33
C HIS A 467 25.28 22.34 27.42
N GLU A 468 26.37 21.60 27.55
CA GLU A 468 27.51 22.08 28.32
C GLU A 468 28.37 23.15 27.59
N LEU A 469 27.99 23.45 26.34
CA LEU A 469 28.70 24.43 25.51
C LEU A 469 28.71 25.84 26.10
N ASP A 470 27.69 26.21 26.84
CA ASP A 470 27.62 27.53 27.49
C ASP A 470 28.64 27.70 28.60
N ASP A 471 29.08 26.62 29.25
CA ASP A 471 30.11 26.70 30.30
C ASP A 471 31.53 26.69 29.73
N LEU A 472 31.72 26.07 28.54
CA LEU A 472 33.02 26.11 27.85
C LEU A 472 33.30 27.50 27.24
N SER A 473 32.25 28.24 26.85
CA SER A 473 32.38 29.62 26.35
C SER A 473 32.75 30.62 27.43
N LYS A 474 32.52 30.32 28.71
CA LYS A 474 32.80 31.17 29.83
C LYS A 474 34.22 31.07 30.39
N GLY A 475 35.09 30.30 29.74
CA GLY A 475 36.54 30.38 29.96
C GLY A 475 37.00 29.92 31.35
N ARG A 476 36.72 28.68 31.69
CA ARG A 476 37.48 28.02 32.78
C ARG A 476 38.69 27.26 32.29
#